data_32a3725b00d907a124f503183203b54d
#
_entry.id   32a3725b00d907a124f503183203b54d
#
_cell.length_a   1.000
_cell.length_b   1.000
_cell.length_c   1.000
_cell.angle_alpha   90.00
_cell.angle_beta   90.00
_cell.angle_gamma   90.00
#
_symmetry.space_group_name_H-M   'P 1'
#
loop_
_entity.id
_entity.type
_entity.pdbx_description
1 polymer ?
#
loop_
_entity_poly.entity_id
_entity_poly.type
_entity_poly.pdbx_seq_one_letter_code
_entity_poly.pdbx_strand_id
1 'polypeptide(L)'
;MISDFNVDPTAFYNIYKTRDTPENIKSLLCEGNESGEGVMQCFEIAPGIQITYNDLNMDSCFRPLRFEKNFLQINHCLEGCYECELEGGAVSFLGEGDLCVDYLSKDKQVFLGSRIPLKKYRGITVLLEMETAQKTLDNGFQQANINLEQIKDRLCSDGRSLIIKSKHEIDHIFSELYSVDERIQIPYFWIKVIELLLFLSLLDGSSVRHPQQFSADISKRTQEVYQYIIENPFMKETIPDLACMFGVAESSLKR
;
A
#
# COMPACT_ATOMS: atom_id res chain seq x y z
N MET A 1 -15.63 -8.92 -16.35
CA MET A 1 -14.33 -8.91 -17.01
C MET A 1 -13.48 -7.90 -16.30
N ILE A 2 -12.46 -8.32 -15.61
CA ILE A 2 -11.44 -7.46 -15.00
C ILE A 2 -10.54 -7.12 -16.16
N SER A 3 -10.85 -5.99 -16.77
CA SER A 3 -10.60 -5.82 -18.17
C SER A 3 -9.18 -5.45 -18.49
N ASP A 4 -8.60 -4.41 -18.05
CA ASP A 4 -7.42 -3.89 -18.76
C ASP A 4 -6.10 -4.02 -18.01
N PHE A 5 -6.13 -4.52 -16.77
CA PHE A 5 -4.91 -4.73 -16.00
C PHE A 5 -4.17 -6.02 -16.34
N ASN A 6 -4.79 -6.96 -17.07
CA ASN A 6 -4.26 -8.30 -17.35
C ASN A 6 -3.64 -9.00 -16.12
N VAL A 7 -4.00 -8.54 -14.95
CA VAL A 7 -3.61 -9.12 -13.68
C VAL A 7 -4.89 -9.69 -13.12
N ASP A 8 -4.93 -11.00 -12.99
CA ASP A 8 -5.98 -11.65 -12.22
C ASP A 8 -5.91 -11.06 -10.78
N PRO A 9 -6.93 -10.32 -10.31
CA PRO A 9 -6.90 -9.80 -8.95
C PRO A 9 -6.73 -10.91 -7.93
N THR A 10 -7.20 -12.12 -8.23
CA THR A 10 -6.97 -13.30 -7.39
C THR A 10 -5.50 -13.70 -7.33
N ALA A 11 -4.67 -13.22 -8.27
CA ALA A 11 -3.24 -13.42 -8.22
C ALA A 11 -2.52 -12.54 -7.20
N PHE A 12 -3.04 -11.35 -6.86
CA PHE A 12 -2.46 -10.47 -5.84
C PHE A 12 -2.72 -10.97 -4.43
N TYR A 13 -3.84 -11.64 -4.24
CA TYR A 13 -4.35 -11.95 -2.92
C TYR A 13 -4.71 -13.42 -2.83
N ASN A 14 -4.67 -13.99 -1.65
CA ASN A 14 -5.26 -15.30 -1.37
C ASN A 14 -6.78 -15.22 -1.43
N ILE A 15 -7.33 -14.65 -2.51
CA ILE A 15 -8.72 -14.29 -2.63
C ILE A 15 -9.50 -15.43 -3.25
N TYR A 16 -10.63 -15.68 -2.70
CA TYR A 16 -11.38 -16.89 -2.98
C TYR A 16 -12.78 -16.64 -3.53
N LYS A 17 -13.32 -15.43 -3.37
CA LYS A 17 -14.70 -15.15 -3.77
C LYS A 17 -14.83 -13.72 -4.28
N THR A 18 -15.30 -13.59 -5.51
CA THR A 18 -15.99 -12.38 -5.95
C THR A 18 -17.44 -12.49 -5.51
N ARG A 19 -18.01 -11.43 -4.93
CA ARG A 19 -19.44 -11.34 -4.65
C ARG A 19 -20.12 -10.52 -5.74
N ASP A 20 -21.44 -10.67 -5.88
CA ASP A 20 -22.24 -9.75 -6.68
C ASP A 20 -22.00 -8.33 -6.17
N THR A 21 -21.59 -7.46 -7.09
CA THR A 21 -21.18 -6.10 -6.74
C THR A 21 -22.26 -5.09 -7.12
N PRO A 22 -22.46 -4.01 -6.35
CA PRO A 22 -23.20 -2.85 -6.81
C PRO A 22 -22.64 -2.29 -8.13
N GLU A 23 -23.43 -1.58 -8.90
CA GLU A 23 -23.03 -1.04 -10.22
C GLU A 23 -21.75 -0.21 -10.20
N ASN A 24 -21.42 0.41 -9.06
CA ASN A 24 -20.25 1.29 -8.92
C ASN A 24 -18.96 0.56 -8.51
N ILE A 25 -19.04 -0.72 -8.14
CA ILE A 25 -17.90 -1.52 -7.69
C ILE A 25 -17.63 -2.58 -8.75
N LYS A 26 -16.49 -2.52 -9.42
CA LYS A 26 -16.13 -3.52 -10.45
C LYS A 26 -15.78 -4.88 -9.85
N SER A 27 -15.25 -4.90 -8.64
CA SER A 27 -15.02 -6.15 -7.92
C SER A 27 -15.02 -5.94 -6.41
N LEU A 28 -15.65 -6.83 -5.72
CA LEU A 28 -15.57 -6.99 -4.28
C LEU A 28 -14.86 -8.32 -4.02
N LEU A 29 -13.68 -8.24 -3.47
CA LEU A 29 -12.85 -9.39 -3.19
C LEU A 29 -12.90 -9.66 -1.69
N CYS A 30 -13.29 -10.86 -1.32
CA CYS A 30 -13.26 -11.31 0.05
C CYS A 30 -12.12 -12.30 0.21
N GLU A 31 -11.24 -12.01 1.12
CA GLU A 31 -10.17 -12.93 1.49
C GLU A 31 -10.48 -13.59 2.83
N GLY A 32 -10.20 -14.89 2.90
CA GLY A 32 -10.24 -15.63 4.14
C GLY A 32 -9.16 -16.70 4.12
N ASN A 33 -8.41 -16.82 5.18
CA ASN A 33 -7.41 -17.86 5.40
C ASN A 33 -7.41 -18.27 6.88
N GLU A 34 -6.51 -19.17 7.26
CA GLU A 34 -6.43 -19.66 8.65
C GLU A 34 -6.11 -18.54 9.66
N SER A 35 -5.54 -17.40 9.21
CA SER A 35 -5.16 -16.28 10.08
C SER A 35 -6.25 -15.22 10.23
N GLY A 36 -7.29 -15.23 9.38
CA GLY A 36 -8.38 -14.25 9.44
C GLY A 36 -9.09 -14.03 8.12
N GLU A 37 -9.78 -12.90 7.98
CA GLU A 37 -10.55 -12.53 6.81
C GLU A 37 -10.41 -11.05 6.47
N GLY A 38 -10.77 -10.66 5.24
CA GLY A 38 -10.75 -9.29 4.80
C GLY A 38 -11.60 -9.04 3.57
N VAL A 39 -11.82 -7.77 3.29
CA VAL A 39 -12.59 -7.30 2.15
C VAL A 39 -11.78 -6.26 1.39
N MET A 40 -11.80 -6.36 0.06
CA MET A 40 -11.18 -5.42 -0.85
C MET A 40 -12.20 -4.99 -1.89
N GLN A 41 -12.51 -3.69 -1.90
CA GLN A 41 -13.43 -3.10 -2.87
C GLN A 41 -12.63 -2.39 -3.94
N CYS A 42 -12.67 -2.90 -5.17
CA CYS A 42 -11.92 -2.37 -6.30
C CYS A 42 -12.82 -1.58 -7.25
N PHE A 43 -12.40 -0.36 -7.54
CA PHE A 43 -13.06 0.56 -8.46
C PHE A 43 -12.12 0.87 -9.63
N GLU A 44 -12.50 0.50 -10.84
CA GLU A 44 -11.84 1.01 -12.03
C GLU A 44 -12.45 2.37 -12.35
N ILE A 45 -11.67 3.43 -12.17
CA ILE A 45 -12.15 4.80 -12.33
C ILE A 45 -11.90 5.35 -13.73
N ALA A 46 -10.90 4.83 -14.41
CA ALA A 46 -10.56 5.13 -15.80
C ALA A 46 -9.65 4.02 -16.36
N PRO A 47 -9.47 3.91 -17.69
CA PRO A 47 -8.57 2.93 -18.27
C PRO A 47 -7.15 3.01 -17.65
N GLY A 48 -6.69 1.89 -17.11
CA GLY A 48 -5.38 1.79 -16.47
C GLY A 48 -5.29 2.38 -15.06
N ILE A 49 -6.39 2.86 -14.47
CA ILE A 49 -6.41 3.51 -13.15
C ILE A 49 -7.47 2.88 -12.25
N GLN A 50 -7.03 2.33 -11.13
CA GLN A 50 -7.88 1.66 -10.16
C GLN A 50 -7.66 2.20 -8.76
N ILE A 51 -8.73 2.30 -7.97
CA ILE A 51 -8.69 2.50 -6.52
C ILE A 51 -9.21 1.23 -5.85
N THR A 52 -8.55 0.82 -4.77
CA THR A 52 -8.97 -0.30 -3.94
C THR A 52 -9.03 0.12 -2.49
N TYR A 53 -10.17 -0.08 -1.86
CA TYR A 53 -10.33 0.02 -0.41
C TYR A 53 -10.01 -1.35 0.21
N ASN A 54 -9.12 -1.34 1.18
CA ASN A 54 -8.70 -2.55 1.88
C ASN A 54 -9.17 -2.48 3.33
N ASP A 55 -9.78 -3.56 3.82
CA ASP A 55 -10.14 -3.78 5.23
C ASP A 55 -9.80 -5.23 5.56
N LEU A 56 -8.62 -5.43 6.14
CA LEU A 56 -8.03 -6.75 6.34
C LEU A 56 -7.79 -6.99 7.83
N ASN A 57 -8.31 -8.12 8.34
CA ASN A 57 -8.18 -8.58 9.72
C ASN A 57 -7.54 -9.98 9.72
N MET A 58 -6.25 -10.06 9.38
CA MET A 58 -5.50 -11.30 9.19
C MET A 58 -4.00 -11.09 9.36
N ASP A 59 -3.23 -12.16 9.46
CA ASP A 59 -1.77 -12.08 9.61
C ASP A 59 -1.03 -11.80 8.28
N SER A 60 -1.61 -12.25 7.16
CA SER A 60 -1.00 -12.11 5.83
C SER A 60 -2.03 -12.21 4.72
N CYS A 61 -1.82 -11.52 3.62
CA CYS A 61 -2.79 -11.45 2.52
C CYS A 61 -2.24 -11.66 1.11
N PHE A 62 -0.95 -11.73 0.90
CA PHE A 62 -0.38 -11.79 -0.45
C PHE A 62 0.42 -13.05 -0.73
N ARG A 63 0.47 -13.39 -2.04
CA ARG A 63 1.37 -14.40 -2.59
C ARG A 63 2.49 -13.73 -3.37
N PRO A 64 3.63 -14.42 -3.55
CA PRO A 64 4.65 -13.99 -4.49
C PRO A 64 4.06 -13.84 -5.91
N LEU A 65 4.28 -12.68 -6.54
CA LEU A 65 3.70 -12.37 -7.82
C LEU A 65 4.73 -11.91 -8.84
N ARG A 66 4.46 -12.22 -10.10
CA ARG A 66 5.08 -11.59 -11.25
C ARG A 66 4.03 -10.82 -12.02
N PHE A 67 4.39 -9.62 -12.43
CA PHE A 67 3.53 -8.75 -13.20
C PHE A 67 3.82 -8.91 -14.70
N GLU A 68 2.78 -8.88 -15.52
CA GLU A 68 2.93 -8.86 -16.99
C GLU A 68 3.13 -7.44 -17.53
N LYS A 69 2.77 -6.44 -16.75
CA LYS A 69 2.87 -5.00 -17.04
C LYS A 69 3.54 -4.25 -15.91
N ASN A 70 3.93 -3.02 -16.18
CA ASN A 70 4.51 -2.13 -15.18
C ASN A 70 3.41 -1.32 -14.49
N PHE A 71 3.49 -1.21 -13.17
CA PHE A 71 2.54 -0.43 -12.39
C PHE A 71 3.24 0.56 -11.46
N LEU A 72 2.61 1.71 -11.28
CA LEU A 72 2.87 2.57 -10.14
C LEU A 72 1.77 2.31 -9.11
N GLN A 73 2.17 1.89 -7.93
CA GLN A 73 1.26 1.62 -6.82
C GLN A 73 1.46 2.64 -5.72
N ILE A 74 0.36 3.20 -5.23
CA ILE A 74 0.37 4.17 -4.16
C ILE A 74 -0.54 3.63 -3.07
N ASN A 75 0.02 3.37 -1.87
CA ASN A 75 -0.69 2.83 -0.73
C ASN A 75 -0.75 3.85 0.39
N HIS A 76 -1.93 4.13 0.92
CA HIS A 76 -2.13 4.90 2.13
C HIS A 76 -2.69 4.00 3.23
N CYS A 77 -2.07 4.04 4.41
CA CYS A 77 -2.54 3.32 5.58
C CYS A 77 -3.40 4.24 6.45
N LEU A 78 -4.68 3.91 6.62
CA LEU A 78 -5.58 4.64 7.50
C LEU A 78 -5.48 4.15 8.95
N GLU A 79 -5.36 2.82 9.12
CA GLU A 79 -5.38 2.18 10.43
C GLU A 79 -4.56 0.90 10.40
N GLY A 80 -3.82 0.65 11.47
CA GLY A 80 -2.98 -0.53 11.61
C GLY A 80 -1.64 -0.40 10.89
N CYS A 81 -1.14 -1.48 10.33
CA CYS A 81 0.11 -1.49 9.60
C CYS A 81 0.20 -2.65 8.61
N TYR A 82 1.12 -2.49 7.67
CA TYR A 82 1.36 -3.44 6.61
C TYR A 82 2.87 -3.56 6.35
N GLU A 83 3.35 -4.79 6.24
CA GLU A 83 4.72 -5.10 5.88
C GLU A 83 4.76 -5.85 4.56
N CYS A 84 5.71 -5.48 3.71
CA CYS A 84 5.98 -6.15 2.47
C CYS A 84 7.41 -6.65 2.44
N GLU A 85 7.61 -7.94 2.21
CA GLU A 85 8.92 -8.54 2.03
C GLU A 85 9.37 -8.38 0.59
N LEU A 86 10.53 -7.77 0.41
CA LEU A 86 11.15 -7.48 -0.88
C LEU A 86 12.24 -8.50 -1.20
N GLU A 87 12.60 -8.59 -2.48
CA GLU A 87 13.74 -9.39 -2.92
C GLU A 87 15.02 -8.98 -2.15
N GLY A 88 15.77 -9.96 -1.64
CA GLY A 88 16.94 -9.71 -0.78
C GLY A 88 16.65 -9.69 0.72
N GLY A 89 15.40 -9.98 1.15
CA GLY A 89 15.02 -10.11 2.56
C GLY A 89 14.83 -8.77 3.28
N ALA A 90 14.75 -7.67 2.53
CA ALA A 90 14.39 -6.38 3.08
C ALA A 90 12.87 -6.30 3.29
N VAL A 91 12.44 -5.61 4.34
CA VAL A 91 11.03 -5.39 4.67
C VAL A 91 10.71 -3.91 4.56
N SER A 92 9.68 -3.60 3.78
CA SER A 92 9.06 -2.27 3.74
C SER A 92 7.91 -2.23 4.74
N PHE A 93 7.87 -1.23 5.60
CA PHE A 93 6.84 -1.06 6.63
C PHE A 93 6.02 0.20 6.37
N LEU A 94 4.70 0.03 6.28
CA LEU A 94 3.72 1.09 6.14
C LEU A 94 2.88 1.15 7.41
N GLY A 95 2.98 2.25 8.16
CA GLY A 95 2.22 2.50 9.37
C GLY A 95 1.07 3.48 9.16
N GLU A 96 0.30 3.69 10.21
CA GLU A 96 -0.86 4.59 10.20
C GLU A 96 -0.49 6.01 9.74
N GLY A 97 -1.26 6.56 8.81
CA GLY A 97 -1.04 7.87 8.17
C GLY A 97 0.06 7.90 7.11
N ASP A 98 0.82 6.83 6.93
CA ASP A 98 1.90 6.80 5.96
C ASP A 98 1.39 6.58 4.52
N LEU A 99 2.11 7.15 3.57
CA LEU A 99 1.93 6.93 2.14
C LEU A 99 3.15 6.20 1.57
N CYS A 100 2.93 5.09 0.89
CA CYS A 100 3.97 4.36 0.16
C CYS A 100 3.76 4.50 -1.35
N VAL A 101 4.85 4.73 -2.08
CA VAL A 101 4.86 4.72 -3.54
C VAL A 101 5.82 3.63 -4.00
N ASP A 102 5.29 2.67 -4.76
CA ASP A 102 6.03 1.51 -5.25
C ASP A 102 5.98 1.44 -6.78
N TYR A 103 7.09 1.07 -7.39
CA TYR A 103 7.11 0.69 -8.79
C TYR A 103 7.19 -0.82 -8.94
N LEU A 104 6.13 -1.40 -9.51
CA LEU A 104 5.98 -2.82 -9.76
C LEU A 104 6.40 -3.14 -11.19
N SER A 105 7.61 -3.64 -11.36
CA SER A 105 8.17 -3.96 -12.67
C SER A 105 7.77 -5.36 -13.12
N LYS A 106 7.39 -5.50 -14.38
CA LYS A 106 7.18 -6.80 -15.03
C LYS A 106 8.45 -7.65 -15.11
N ASP A 107 9.62 -7.01 -15.08
CA ASP A 107 10.91 -7.67 -15.24
C ASP A 107 11.53 -8.14 -13.91
N LYS A 108 10.92 -7.76 -12.79
CA LYS A 108 11.41 -8.09 -11.45
C LYS A 108 10.29 -8.64 -10.58
N GLN A 109 10.57 -9.67 -9.81
CA GLN A 109 9.70 -10.09 -8.73
C GLN A 109 9.91 -9.13 -7.56
N VAL A 110 8.93 -8.27 -7.30
CA VAL A 110 9.08 -7.21 -6.29
C VAL A 110 8.65 -7.69 -4.91
N PHE A 111 7.57 -8.48 -4.85
CA PHE A 111 6.98 -8.94 -3.59
C PHE A 111 7.19 -10.44 -3.38
N LEU A 112 7.75 -10.80 -2.24
CA LEU A 112 7.90 -12.20 -1.81
C LEU A 112 6.78 -12.62 -0.87
N GLY A 113 6.22 -11.68 -0.13
CA GLY A 113 5.14 -11.90 0.82
C GLY A 113 4.72 -10.61 1.51
N SER A 114 3.64 -10.69 2.26
CA SER A 114 3.18 -9.60 3.09
C SER A 114 2.74 -10.08 4.45
N ARG A 115 2.85 -9.21 5.43
CA ARG A 115 2.39 -9.43 6.80
C ARG A 115 1.59 -8.24 7.29
N ILE A 116 0.65 -8.52 8.17
CA ILE A 116 -0.14 -7.53 8.89
C ILE A 116 0.13 -7.74 10.39
N PRO A 117 1.21 -7.15 10.94
CA PRO A 117 1.69 -7.46 12.28
C PRO A 117 0.67 -7.29 13.39
N LEU A 118 -0.25 -6.34 13.24
CA LEU A 118 -1.33 -6.06 14.19
C LEU A 118 -2.63 -6.81 13.86
N LYS A 119 -2.61 -7.72 12.90
CA LYS A 119 -3.80 -8.40 12.35
C LYS A 119 -4.86 -7.42 11.84
N LYS A 120 -4.51 -6.17 11.62
CA LYS A 120 -5.41 -5.13 11.16
C LYS A 120 -4.71 -4.20 10.21
N TYR A 121 -5.31 -4.03 9.03
CA TYR A 121 -4.92 -3.05 8.03
C TYR A 121 -6.15 -2.50 7.33
N ARG A 122 -6.34 -1.18 7.42
CA ARG A 122 -7.31 -0.45 6.61
C ARG A 122 -6.56 0.60 5.81
N GLY A 123 -6.85 0.67 4.51
CA GLY A 123 -6.13 1.58 3.66
C GLY A 123 -6.72 1.69 2.27
N ILE A 124 -6.16 2.60 1.49
CA ILE A 124 -6.50 2.78 0.07
C ILE A 124 -5.25 2.50 -0.75
N THR A 125 -5.42 1.72 -1.80
CA THR A 125 -4.43 1.50 -2.84
C THR A 125 -4.89 2.18 -4.13
N VAL A 126 -4.06 3.03 -4.72
CA VAL A 126 -4.21 3.53 -6.09
C VAL A 126 -3.22 2.77 -6.95
N LEU A 127 -3.73 2.11 -8.00
CA LEU A 127 -2.93 1.32 -8.93
C LEU A 127 -3.04 1.91 -10.33
N LEU A 128 -1.89 2.24 -10.92
CA LEU A 128 -1.79 2.82 -12.25
C LEU A 128 -0.96 1.89 -13.16
N GLU A 129 -1.58 1.33 -14.19
CA GLU A 129 -0.85 0.64 -15.25
C GLU A 129 -0.17 1.71 -16.11
N MET A 130 1.16 1.71 -16.13
CA MET A 130 1.98 2.86 -16.57
C MET A 130 1.61 3.38 -17.97
N GLU A 131 1.49 2.50 -18.96
CA GLU A 131 1.24 2.91 -20.35
C GLU A 131 -0.20 3.37 -20.55
N THR A 132 -1.17 2.61 -20.05
CA THR A 132 -2.60 2.90 -20.25
C THR A 132 -3.03 4.09 -19.42
N ALA A 133 -2.57 4.19 -18.17
CA ALA A 133 -2.86 5.32 -17.31
C ALA A 133 -2.26 6.62 -17.87
N GLN A 134 -1.03 6.59 -18.41
CA GLN A 134 -0.44 7.77 -19.05
C GLN A 134 -1.28 8.26 -20.23
N LYS A 135 -1.71 7.35 -21.11
CA LYS A 135 -2.61 7.71 -22.24
C LYS A 135 -3.93 8.30 -21.77
N THR A 136 -4.48 7.77 -20.67
CA THR A 136 -5.72 8.28 -20.08
C THR A 136 -5.53 9.70 -19.53
N LEU A 137 -4.41 9.96 -18.85
CA LEU A 137 -4.06 11.29 -18.34
C LEU A 137 -3.84 12.29 -19.47
N ASP A 138 -3.12 11.90 -20.52
CA ASP A 138 -2.83 12.74 -21.68
C ASP A 138 -4.12 13.13 -22.44
N ASN A 139 -5.09 12.24 -22.51
CA ASN A 139 -6.36 12.50 -23.20
C ASN A 139 -7.35 13.28 -22.32
N GLY A 140 -7.39 13.01 -21.02
CA GLY A 140 -8.39 13.57 -20.12
C GLY A 140 -7.94 14.82 -19.38
N PHE A 141 -6.62 15.02 -19.22
CA PHE A 141 -6.07 16.08 -18.36
C PHE A 141 -4.72 16.65 -18.85
N GLN A 142 -4.63 16.92 -20.15
CA GLN A 142 -3.38 17.43 -20.79
C GLN A 142 -2.78 18.65 -20.07
N GLN A 143 -3.64 19.55 -19.58
CA GLN A 143 -3.23 20.78 -18.92
C GLN A 143 -2.48 20.56 -17.59
N ALA A 144 -2.69 19.40 -16.94
CA ALA A 144 -1.99 19.06 -15.70
C ALA A 144 -0.54 18.63 -15.95
N ASN A 145 -0.19 18.27 -17.19
CA ASN A 145 1.16 17.83 -17.58
C ASN A 145 1.76 16.78 -16.63
N ILE A 146 0.94 15.81 -16.20
CA ILE A 146 1.35 14.73 -15.31
C ILE A 146 2.13 13.70 -16.11
N ASN A 147 3.34 13.37 -15.68
CA ASN A 147 4.20 12.37 -16.30
C ASN A 147 4.55 11.27 -15.29
N LEU A 148 3.94 10.08 -15.47
CA LEU A 148 4.11 8.95 -14.56
C LEU A 148 5.55 8.42 -14.54
N GLU A 149 6.26 8.44 -15.69
CA GLU A 149 7.67 8.03 -15.73
C GLU A 149 8.55 8.97 -14.91
N GLN A 150 8.32 10.29 -14.98
CA GLN A 150 9.06 11.25 -14.16
C GLN A 150 8.77 11.08 -12.67
N ILE A 151 7.52 10.80 -12.30
CA ILE A 151 7.15 10.50 -10.91
C ILE A 151 7.89 9.25 -10.45
N LYS A 152 7.83 8.16 -11.22
CA LYS A 152 8.53 6.91 -10.94
C LYS A 152 10.05 7.12 -10.79
N ASP A 153 10.69 7.78 -11.75
CA ASP A 153 12.15 7.99 -11.75
C ASP A 153 12.62 8.81 -10.55
N ARG A 154 11.79 9.75 -10.11
CA ARG A 154 12.09 10.60 -8.95
C ARG A 154 11.83 9.91 -7.62
N LEU A 155 10.73 9.18 -7.50
CA LEU A 155 10.26 8.62 -6.23
C LEU A 155 10.67 7.17 -6.00
N CYS A 156 10.86 6.38 -7.07
CA CYS A 156 11.14 4.95 -7.00
C CYS A 156 12.52 4.61 -7.60
N SER A 157 13.50 5.50 -7.44
CA SER A 157 14.86 5.28 -7.94
C SER A 157 15.45 3.99 -7.34
N ASP A 158 16.21 3.26 -8.15
CA ASP A 158 16.88 1.99 -7.78
C ASP A 158 15.91 0.85 -7.38
N GLY A 159 14.62 0.94 -7.76
CA GLY A 159 13.61 -0.07 -7.43
C GLY A 159 13.26 -0.10 -5.94
N ARG A 160 13.50 0.99 -5.23
CA ARG A 160 13.12 1.15 -3.82
C ARG A 160 11.76 1.80 -3.70
N SER A 161 10.97 1.31 -2.77
CA SER A 161 9.74 1.97 -2.33
C SER A 161 10.06 3.30 -1.66
N LEU A 162 9.23 4.30 -1.90
CA LEU A 162 9.26 5.55 -1.16
C LEU A 162 8.19 5.53 -0.08
N ILE A 163 8.55 5.80 1.16
CA ILE A 163 7.56 6.02 2.23
C ILE A 163 7.60 7.48 2.67
N ILE A 164 6.45 8.11 2.59
CA ILE A 164 6.22 9.46 3.05
C ILE A 164 5.43 9.36 4.35
N LYS A 165 6.02 9.89 5.44
CA LYS A 165 5.32 9.95 6.73
C LYS A 165 4.15 10.92 6.65
N SER A 166 3.10 10.65 7.43
CA SER A 166 1.88 11.47 7.50
C SER A 166 2.18 12.98 7.47
N LYS A 167 1.47 13.66 6.59
CA LYS A 167 1.49 15.11 6.40
C LYS A 167 0.08 15.60 6.12
N HIS A 168 -0.18 16.85 6.48
CA HIS A 168 -1.49 17.46 6.28
C HIS A 168 -2.05 17.31 4.85
N GLU A 169 -1.19 17.46 3.83
CA GLU A 169 -1.58 17.35 2.43
C GLU A 169 -2.05 15.93 2.08
N ILE A 170 -1.37 14.90 2.61
CA ILE A 170 -1.73 13.50 2.44
C ILE A 170 -3.05 13.21 3.16
N ASP A 171 -3.14 13.62 4.43
CA ASP A 171 -4.33 13.42 5.25
C ASP A 171 -5.57 14.07 4.62
N HIS A 172 -5.39 15.27 4.02
CA HIS A 172 -6.47 15.96 3.31
C HIS A 172 -6.97 15.16 2.11
N ILE A 173 -6.07 14.67 1.24
CA ILE A 173 -6.45 13.91 0.04
C ILE A 173 -7.21 12.63 0.44
N PHE A 174 -6.67 11.87 1.38
CA PHE A 174 -7.20 10.55 1.71
C PHE A 174 -8.42 10.59 2.63
N SER A 175 -8.52 11.54 3.57
CA SER A 175 -9.70 11.67 4.43
C SER A 175 -10.99 11.86 3.63
N GLU A 176 -10.92 12.62 2.55
CA GLU A 176 -12.07 12.83 1.66
C GLU A 176 -12.40 11.57 0.84
N LEU A 177 -11.40 10.79 0.42
CA LEU A 177 -11.63 9.52 -0.27
C LEU A 177 -12.41 8.53 0.61
N TYR A 178 -12.17 8.50 1.92
CA TYR A 178 -12.90 7.61 2.83
C TYR A 178 -14.34 8.02 3.11
N SER A 179 -14.74 9.26 2.81
CA SER A 179 -16.04 9.83 3.19
C SER A 179 -16.92 10.22 2.01
N VAL A 180 -16.53 9.91 0.77
CA VAL A 180 -17.26 10.32 -0.43
C VAL A 180 -18.63 9.64 -0.54
N ASP A 181 -19.65 10.40 -0.96
CA ASP A 181 -20.99 9.89 -1.26
C ASP A 181 -20.94 8.95 -2.48
N GLU A 182 -21.55 7.77 -2.36
CA GLU A 182 -21.55 6.74 -3.40
C GLU A 182 -22.07 7.23 -4.76
N ARG A 183 -23.00 8.19 -4.77
CA ARG A 183 -23.59 8.74 -6.00
C ARG A 183 -22.61 9.51 -6.88
N ILE A 184 -21.54 10.04 -6.29
CA ILE A 184 -20.51 10.80 -7.00
C ILE A 184 -19.11 10.14 -6.93
N GLN A 185 -19.04 8.93 -6.42
CA GLN A 185 -17.80 8.27 -6.02
C GLN A 185 -16.79 8.17 -7.18
N ILE A 186 -17.19 7.65 -8.33
CA ILE A 186 -16.27 7.45 -9.47
C ILE A 186 -15.68 8.77 -9.99
N PRO A 187 -16.49 9.80 -10.34
CA PRO A 187 -15.92 11.09 -10.78
C PRO A 187 -15.11 11.78 -9.68
N TYR A 188 -15.49 11.60 -8.40
CA TYR A 188 -14.74 12.17 -7.30
C TYR A 188 -13.37 11.49 -7.13
N PHE A 189 -13.31 10.17 -7.24
CA PHE A 189 -12.06 9.41 -7.24
C PHE A 189 -11.12 9.86 -8.34
N TRP A 190 -11.65 10.12 -9.53
CA TRP A 190 -10.86 10.66 -10.64
C TRP A 190 -10.19 11.98 -10.26
N ILE A 191 -10.93 12.93 -9.69
CA ILE A 191 -10.39 14.22 -9.24
C ILE A 191 -9.30 14.02 -8.19
N LYS A 192 -9.53 13.14 -7.22
CA LYS A 192 -8.58 12.87 -6.13
C LYS A 192 -7.31 12.17 -6.59
N VAL A 193 -7.40 11.31 -7.59
CA VAL A 193 -6.19 10.71 -8.20
C VAL A 193 -5.37 11.77 -8.92
N ILE A 194 -6.00 12.70 -9.64
CA ILE A 194 -5.29 13.82 -10.27
C ILE A 194 -4.61 14.69 -9.21
N GLU A 195 -5.30 15.05 -8.14
CA GLU A 195 -4.74 15.81 -7.03
C GLU A 195 -3.52 15.09 -6.40
N LEU A 196 -3.64 13.79 -6.14
CA LEU A 196 -2.57 12.96 -5.62
C LEU A 196 -1.35 12.95 -6.56
N LEU A 197 -1.56 12.76 -7.86
CA LEU A 197 -0.49 12.74 -8.85
C LEU A 197 0.20 14.10 -9.00
N LEU A 198 -0.55 15.20 -8.92
CA LEU A 198 0.01 16.55 -8.87
C LEU A 198 0.86 16.75 -7.62
N PHE A 199 0.38 16.34 -6.45
CA PHE A 199 1.14 16.36 -5.21
C PHE A 199 2.45 15.57 -5.36
N LEU A 200 2.38 14.33 -5.85
CA LEU A 200 3.57 13.48 -6.06
C LEU A 200 4.54 14.08 -7.09
N SER A 201 4.03 14.78 -8.10
CA SER A 201 4.87 15.42 -9.12
C SER A 201 5.70 16.61 -8.59
N LEU A 202 5.30 17.21 -7.46
CA LEU A 202 6.01 18.30 -6.80
C LEU A 202 7.01 17.82 -5.75
N LEU A 203 6.94 16.56 -5.34
CA LEU A 203 7.85 16.04 -4.32
C LEU A 203 9.28 15.96 -4.87
N ASP A 204 10.22 16.48 -4.09
CA ASP A 204 11.63 16.28 -4.32
C ASP A 204 12.08 14.95 -3.67
N GLY A 205 12.49 13.99 -4.50
CA GLY A 205 12.97 12.69 -4.03
C GLY A 205 14.17 12.77 -3.09
N SER A 206 14.95 13.86 -3.16
CA SER A 206 16.10 14.08 -2.27
C SER A 206 15.69 14.49 -0.85
N SER A 207 14.51 15.10 -0.70
CA SER A 207 13.96 15.54 0.60
C SER A 207 13.19 14.44 1.33
N VAL A 208 12.92 13.33 0.66
CA VAL A 208 12.14 12.22 1.21
C VAL A 208 13.10 11.11 1.66
N ARG A 209 13.04 10.77 2.93
CA ARG A 209 13.86 9.66 3.45
C ARG A 209 13.36 8.35 2.85
N HIS A 210 14.25 7.66 2.14
CA HIS A 210 13.99 6.25 1.83
C HIS A 210 13.78 5.50 3.14
N PRO A 211 12.77 4.63 3.24
CA PRO A 211 12.53 3.87 4.45
C PRO A 211 13.80 3.11 4.79
N GLN A 212 14.15 3.06 6.06
CA GLN A 212 15.14 2.09 6.50
C GLN A 212 14.52 0.71 6.24
N GLN A 213 15.11 0.00 5.32
CA GLN A 213 14.79 -1.40 5.12
C GLN A 213 15.27 -2.15 6.36
N PHE A 214 14.34 -2.76 7.07
CA PHE A 214 14.67 -3.65 8.17
C PHE A 214 14.96 -5.04 7.60
N SER A 215 15.85 -5.78 8.23
CA SER A 215 15.92 -7.22 7.94
C SER A 215 14.65 -7.90 8.44
N ALA A 216 14.23 -8.95 7.76
CA ALA A 216 13.06 -9.73 8.18
C ALA A 216 13.19 -10.24 9.64
N ASP A 217 14.42 -10.48 10.10
CA ASP A 217 14.72 -10.88 11.49
C ASP A 217 14.41 -9.75 12.48
N ILE A 218 14.79 -8.50 12.18
CA ILE A 218 14.47 -7.35 13.05
C ILE A 218 12.96 -7.13 13.11
N SER A 219 12.27 -7.19 11.99
CA SER A 219 10.81 -7.05 11.94
C SER A 219 10.13 -8.14 12.78
N LYS A 220 10.54 -9.39 12.63
CA LYS A 220 10.02 -10.51 13.41
C LYS A 220 10.22 -10.30 14.92
N ARG A 221 11.42 -9.92 15.34
CA ARG A 221 11.72 -9.69 16.77
C ARG A 221 10.95 -8.50 17.34
N THR A 222 10.76 -7.45 16.55
CA THR A 222 9.94 -6.30 16.97
C THR A 222 8.48 -6.73 17.17
N GLN A 223 7.97 -7.60 16.32
CA GLN A 223 6.63 -8.18 16.47
C GLN A 223 6.53 -9.07 17.73
N GLU A 224 7.57 -9.85 18.05
CA GLU A 224 7.62 -10.64 19.29
C GLU A 224 7.59 -9.73 20.53
N VAL A 225 8.29 -8.57 20.50
CA VAL A 225 8.22 -7.55 21.55
C VAL A 225 6.79 -7.01 21.69
N TYR A 226 6.16 -6.65 20.59
CA TYR A 226 4.78 -6.15 20.59
C TYR A 226 3.82 -7.17 21.23
N GLN A 227 3.91 -8.43 20.79
CA GLN A 227 3.08 -9.51 21.34
C GLN A 227 3.31 -9.69 22.85
N TYR A 228 4.57 -9.64 23.28
CA TYR A 228 4.92 -9.71 24.70
C TYR A 228 4.27 -8.57 25.51
N ILE A 229 4.28 -7.34 24.99
CA ILE A 229 3.65 -6.18 25.64
C ILE A 229 2.13 -6.39 25.78
N ILE A 230 1.46 -6.88 24.74
CA ILE A 230 0.01 -7.14 24.75
C ILE A 230 -0.35 -8.25 25.74
N GLU A 231 0.45 -9.30 25.80
CA GLU A 231 0.22 -10.42 26.74
C GLU A 231 0.55 -10.08 28.19
N ASN A 232 1.37 -9.04 28.41
CA ASN A 232 1.83 -8.63 29.75
C ASN A 232 1.50 -7.15 30.04
N PRO A 233 0.21 -6.74 30.09
CA PRO A 233 -0.19 -5.33 30.20
C PRO A 233 0.27 -4.62 31.51
N PHE A 234 0.71 -5.37 32.50
CA PHE A 234 1.22 -4.85 33.78
C PHE A 234 2.74 -5.00 33.93
N MET A 235 3.43 -5.26 32.82
CA MET A 235 4.89 -5.38 32.80
C MET A 235 5.56 -4.09 33.32
N LYS A 236 6.76 -4.23 33.87
CA LYS A 236 7.58 -3.10 34.36
C LYS A 236 8.83 -2.87 33.52
N GLU A 237 9.05 -3.72 32.55
CA GLU A 237 10.19 -3.67 31.65
C GLU A 237 10.17 -2.37 30.86
N THR A 238 11.34 -1.74 30.80
CA THR A 238 11.56 -0.54 30.01
C THR A 238 11.92 -0.89 28.57
N ILE A 239 11.93 0.08 27.65
CA ILE A 239 12.39 -0.13 26.26
C ILE A 239 13.80 -0.74 26.22
N PRO A 240 14.79 -0.27 27.03
CA PRO A 240 16.08 -0.94 27.11
C PRO A 240 16.02 -2.40 27.54
N ASP A 241 15.18 -2.74 28.51
CA ASP A 241 15.01 -4.11 28.97
C ASP A 241 14.45 -5.01 27.86
N LEU A 242 13.40 -4.55 27.19
CA LEU A 242 12.81 -5.25 26.05
C LEU A 242 13.81 -5.41 24.90
N ALA A 243 14.56 -4.36 24.60
CA ALA A 243 15.59 -4.41 23.57
C ALA A 243 16.66 -5.49 23.88
N CYS A 244 17.07 -5.60 25.14
CA CYS A 244 17.98 -6.62 25.61
C CYS A 244 17.37 -8.02 25.55
N MET A 245 16.14 -8.19 26.03
CA MET A 245 15.43 -9.49 26.08
C MET A 245 15.25 -10.11 24.68
N PHE A 246 14.89 -9.28 23.71
CA PHE A 246 14.59 -9.73 22.35
C PHE A 246 15.77 -9.56 21.35
N GLY A 247 16.90 -9.05 21.84
CA GLY A 247 18.10 -8.90 21.00
C GLY A 247 17.92 -7.91 19.84
N VAL A 248 17.19 -6.83 20.06
CA VAL A 248 16.98 -5.73 19.11
C VAL A 248 17.61 -4.44 19.59
N ALA A 249 17.91 -3.53 18.67
CA ALA A 249 18.38 -2.20 19.09
C ALA A 249 17.22 -1.36 19.64
N GLU A 250 17.46 -0.60 20.71
CA GLU A 250 16.46 0.31 21.26
C GLU A 250 15.87 1.28 20.19
N SER A 251 16.71 1.73 19.27
CA SER A 251 16.28 2.59 18.16
C SER A 251 15.26 1.92 17.23
N SER A 252 15.23 0.59 17.17
CA SER A 252 14.24 -0.17 16.40
C SER A 252 12.90 -0.24 17.12
N LEU A 253 12.89 -0.20 18.47
CA LEU A 253 11.66 -0.21 19.27
C LEU A 253 11.04 1.18 19.46
N LYS A 254 11.81 2.25 19.27
CA LYS A 254 11.36 3.65 19.44
C LYS A 254 10.75 4.25 18.17
N ARG A 255 10.66 3.50 17.11
CA ARG A 255 10.14 3.92 15.80
C ARG A 255 8.81 3.29 15.48
#